data_fcc7378cf2904025d941b763fa3c9bef
#
_entry.id   fcc7378cf2904025d941b763fa3c9bef
#
_cell.length_a   1.000
_cell.length_b   1.000
_cell.length_c   1.000
_cell.angle_alpha   90.00
_cell.angle_beta   90.00
_cell.angle_gamma   90.00
#
_symmetry.space_group_name_H-M   'P 1'
#
loop_
_entity.id
_entity.type
_entity.pdbx_description
1 polymer ?
#
loop_
_entity_poly.entity_id
_entity_poly.type
_entity_poly.pdbx_seq_one_letter_code
_entity_poly.pdbx_strand_id
1 'polypeptide(L)'
;EYARNEGDFHAENIRIGGGRIVFDFVSPIECIDNVELGVPVSINIDNGIAAMALAQIAGATADEIRRAMLSFAGVDRRFDFALKTDRHVLLSDYAHHPEEIRQSILSVREVFNGRKVAAVFQPHLYTRTRDFYKEFAESLSLLDEVILTEIYPARELPIEGVSSQLIYDNLRPDMQKMLISKDELPEVVRKGNYDVLIVLGAGDVVNYIPQLKQIMEQS
;
A
#
# COMPACT_ATOMS: atom_id res chain seq x y z
N GLU A 1 3.79 11.69 26.87
CA GLU A 1 2.64 11.34 26.01
C GLU A 1 3.01 11.61 24.55
N TYR A 2 2.51 10.76 23.61
CA TYR A 2 2.74 10.99 22.18
C TYR A 2 1.46 10.80 21.37
N ALA A 3 1.29 11.63 20.34
CA ALA A 3 0.22 11.52 19.36
C ALA A 3 0.62 12.25 18.07
N ARG A 4 -0.19 12.14 17.00
CA ARG A 4 0.14 12.76 15.71
C ARG A 4 0.24 14.27 15.80
N ASN A 5 -0.74 14.93 16.40
CA ASN A 5 -0.90 16.39 16.36
C ASN A 5 -0.86 17.05 17.75
N GLU A 6 -0.64 16.29 18.81
CA GLU A 6 -0.67 16.79 20.18
C GLU A 6 0.19 15.91 21.11
N GLY A 7 0.42 16.36 22.36
CA GLY A 7 1.24 15.67 23.35
C GLY A 7 2.67 16.16 23.37
N ASP A 8 3.49 15.57 24.26
CA ASP A 8 4.89 15.96 24.43
C ASP A 8 5.73 15.67 23.18
N PHE A 9 5.38 14.60 22.47
CA PHE A 9 6.02 14.16 21.22
C PHE A 9 4.97 14.10 20.13
N HIS A 10 5.08 14.95 19.12
CA HIS A 10 4.11 15.05 18.05
C HIS A 10 4.74 15.51 16.73
N ALA A 11 3.94 15.52 15.65
CA ALA A 11 4.35 16.05 14.36
C ALA A 11 3.68 17.39 14.08
N GLU A 12 4.44 18.30 13.50
CA GLU A 12 3.94 19.56 12.94
C GLU A 12 4.30 19.65 11.46
N ASN A 13 3.68 20.59 10.74
CA ASN A 13 3.98 20.88 9.34
C ASN A 13 4.02 19.64 8.44
N ILE A 14 3.05 18.72 8.61
CA ILE A 14 2.98 17.50 7.82
C ILE A 14 2.70 17.84 6.36
N ARG A 15 3.56 17.36 5.46
CA ARG A 15 3.51 17.55 4.01
C ARG A 15 3.47 16.19 3.34
N ILE A 16 2.39 15.90 2.62
CA ILE A 16 2.15 14.62 1.93
C ILE A 16 1.98 14.90 0.44
N GLY A 17 2.72 14.19 -0.41
CA GLY A 17 2.60 14.29 -1.86
C GLY A 17 3.92 14.01 -2.57
N GLY A 18 3.87 13.85 -3.90
CA GLY A 18 5.04 13.54 -4.71
C GLY A 18 5.77 12.25 -4.32
N GLY A 19 5.05 11.27 -3.75
CA GLY A 19 5.62 10.03 -3.29
C GLY A 19 6.36 10.13 -1.95
N ARG A 20 6.16 11.20 -1.16
CA ARG A 20 6.90 11.50 0.08
C ARG A 20 5.94 11.92 1.19
N ILE A 21 6.36 11.66 2.43
CA ILE A 21 5.80 12.26 3.65
C ILE A 21 6.96 12.89 4.41
N VAL A 22 6.83 14.18 4.69
CA VAL A 22 7.82 14.96 5.45
C VAL A 22 7.09 15.75 6.53
N PHE A 23 7.64 15.79 7.73
CA PHE A 23 7.08 16.56 8.85
C PHE A 23 8.18 17.04 9.80
N ASP A 24 7.82 17.92 10.71
CA ASP A 24 8.69 18.36 11.78
C ASP A 24 8.31 17.59 13.06
N PHE A 25 9.28 16.95 13.69
CA PHE A 25 9.08 16.24 14.95
C PHE A 25 9.34 17.17 16.12
N VAL A 26 8.33 17.38 16.94
CA VAL A 26 8.38 18.24 18.13
C VAL A 26 8.47 17.40 19.39
N SER A 27 9.38 17.76 20.27
CA SER A 27 9.55 17.10 21.55
C SER A 27 10.04 18.06 22.64
N PRO A 28 9.95 17.71 23.94
CA PRO A 28 10.53 18.48 25.03
C PRO A 28 12.07 18.53 25.03
N ILE A 29 12.72 17.66 24.25
CA ILE A 29 14.18 17.56 24.18
C ILE A 29 14.71 18.47 23.07
N GLU A 30 14.22 18.27 21.84
CA GLU A 30 14.69 19.02 20.67
C GLU A 30 13.63 18.88 19.55
N CYS A 31 13.40 19.95 18.80
CA CYS A 31 12.63 19.90 17.56
C CYS A 31 13.53 19.43 16.41
N ILE A 32 13.05 18.47 15.61
CA ILE A 32 13.77 17.93 14.46
C ILE A 32 12.98 18.27 13.18
N ASP A 33 13.43 19.26 12.45
CA ASP A 33 12.77 19.73 11.23
C ASP A 33 13.00 18.76 10.07
N ASN A 34 12.01 18.71 9.14
CA ASN A 34 12.09 18.03 7.86
C ASN A 34 12.44 16.53 7.95
N VAL A 35 11.84 15.83 8.88
CA VAL A 35 11.94 14.37 8.95
C VAL A 35 11.16 13.75 7.80
N GLU A 36 11.84 13.01 6.94
CA GLU A 36 11.23 12.27 5.83
C GLU A 36 11.08 10.80 6.17
N LEU A 37 9.90 10.24 5.90
CA LEU A 37 9.65 8.81 6.04
C LEU A 37 10.19 8.03 4.83
N GLY A 38 11.00 7.00 5.07
CA GLY A 38 11.46 6.08 4.02
C GLY A 38 10.29 5.27 3.42
N VAL A 39 9.29 4.92 4.24
CA VAL A 39 8.02 4.33 3.79
C VAL A 39 6.89 5.34 4.00
N PRO A 40 6.51 6.09 2.95
CA PRO A 40 5.54 7.16 3.04
C PRO A 40 4.10 6.64 3.07
N VAL A 41 3.64 6.21 4.23
CA VAL A 41 2.25 5.84 4.53
C VAL A 41 1.83 6.53 5.82
N SER A 42 0.60 7.06 5.85
CA SER A 42 0.14 7.94 6.92
C SER A 42 0.28 7.34 8.33
N ILE A 43 0.04 6.02 8.49
CA ILE A 43 0.21 5.36 9.78
C ILE A 43 1.67 5.39 10.29
N ASN A 44 2.64 5.52 9.39
CA ASN A 44 4.05 5.59 9.76
C ASN A 44 4.45 6.94 10.35
N ILE A 45 3.60 7.97 10.29
CA ILE A 45 3.79 9.20 11.06
C ILE A 45 3.71 8.87 12.54
N ASP A 46 2.65 8.18 12.97
CA ASP A 46 2.42 7.83 14.37
C ASP A 46 3.49 6.85 14.89
N ASN A 47 3.80 5.83 14.07
CA ASN A 47 4.88 4.88 14.37
C ASN A 47 6.24 5.58 14.47
N GLY A 48 6.50 6.52 13.58
CA GLY A 48 7.73 7.32 13.53
C GLY A 48 7.87 8.20 14.78
N ILE A 49 6.81 8.91 15.18
CA ILE A 49 6.81 9.73 16.40
C ILE A 49 7.21 8.88 17.61
N ALA A 50 6.60 7.70 17.78
CA ALA A 50 6.92 6.80 18.87
C ALA A 50 8.39 6.32 18.83
N ALA A 51 8.87 5.94 17.65
CA ALA A 51 10.24 5.49 17.44
C ALA A 51 11.26 6.61 17.73
N MET A 52 11.01 7.82 17.22
CA MET A 52 11.87 8.99 17.43
C MET A 52 11.89 9.43 18.88
N ALA A 53 10.75 9.41 19.57
CA ALA A 53 10.67 9.72 20.99
C ALA A 53 11.58 8.78 21.81
N LEU A 54 11.49 7.47 21.56
CA LEU A 54 12.35 6.49 22.23
C LEU A 54 13.83 6.68 21.87
N ALA A 55 14.15 6.97 20.62
CA ALA A 55 15.51 7.21 20.16
C ALA A 55 16.13 8.46 20.84
N GLN A 56 15.40 9.57 20.91
CA GLN A 56 15.85 10.78 21.62
C GLN A 56 16.07 10.53 23.13
N ILE A 57 15.13 9.85 23.78
CA ILE A 57 15.27 9.49 25.19
C ILE A 57 16.53 8.62 25.41
N ALA A 58 16.85 7.76 24.43
CA ALA A 58 18.06 6.93 24.46
C ALA A 58 19.34 7.68 24.06
N GLY A 59 19.27 8.96 23.70
CA GLY A 59 20.42 9.83 23.40
C GLY A 59 20.81 9.90 21.92
N ALA A 60 19.97 9.46 21.01
CA ALA A 60 20.23 9.63 19.58
C ALA A 60 20.14 11.11 19.17
N THR A 61 21.04 11.54 18.30
CA THR A 61 21.06 12.90 17.76
C THR A 61 20.03 13.12 16.67
N ALA A 62 19.63 14.38 16.42
CA ALA A 62 18.70 14.74 15.36
C ALA A 62 19.13 14.20 13.98
N ASP A 63 20.43 14.24 13.66
CA ASP A 63 20.94 13.75 12.37
C ASP A 63 20.88 12.22 12.24
N GLU A 64 21.11 11.51 13.33
CA GLU A 64 20.94 10.04 13.35
C GLU A 64 19.48 9.67 13.16
N ILE A 65 18.56 10.37 13.81
CA ILE A 65 17.11 10.16 13.69
C ILE A 65 16.67 10.44 12.26
N ARG A 66 17.03 11.58 11.64
CA ARG A 66 16.68 11.87 10.24
C ARG A 66 17.16 10.78 9.28
N ARG A 67 18.42 10.37 9.41
CA ARG A 67 18.99 9.30 8.55
C ARG A 67 18.28 7.98 8.76
N ALA A 68 18.00 7.60 10.00
CA ALA A 68 17.32 6.36 10.33
C ALA A 68 15.90 6.33 9.76
N MET A 69 15.13 7.42 9.93
CA MET A 69 13.76 7.52 9.42
C MET A 69 13.72 7.44 7.91
N LEU A 70 14.62 8.11 7.20
CA LEU A 70 14.70 8.08 5.74
C LEU A 70 15.16 6.69 5.22
N SER A 71 16.07 6.04 5.92
CA SER A 71 16.63 4.74 5.51
C SER A 71 15.74 3.55 5.85
N PHE A 72 14.69 3.75 6.64
CA PHE A 72 13.76 2.68 6.99
C PHE A 72 13.00 2.21 5.75
N ALA A 73 13.26 0.98 5.31
CA ALA A 73 12.69 0.39 4.10
C ALA A 73 11.35 -0.33 4.34
N GLY A 74 10.87 -0.36 5.60
CA GLY A 74 9.62 -1.05 5.94
C GLY A 74 9.81 -2.54 6.23
N VAL A 75 8.73 -3.26 6.07
CA VAL A 75 8.65 -4.72 6.23
C VAL A 75 8.19 -5.31 4.90
N ASP A 76 8.79 -6.41 4.50
CA ASP A 76 8.41 -7.13 3.27
C ASP A 76 6.91 -7.30 3.16
N ARG A 77 6.36 -6.99 1.99
CA ARG A 77 4.94 -7.10 1.67
C ARG A 77 4.00 -6.20 2.52
N ARG A 78 4.52 -5.16 3.18
CA ARG A 78 3.70 -4.16 3.87
C ARG A 78 4.05 -2.77 3.33
N PHE A 79 3.23 -2.28 2.39
CA PHE A 79 3.48 -1.05 1.67
C PHE A 79 4.91 -1.00 1.10
N ASP A 80 5.31 -2.12 0.50
CA ASP A 80 6.67 -2.42 0.08
C ASP A 80 6.87 -1.99 -1.38
N PHE A 81 7.79 -1.04 -1.61
CA PHE A 81 8.08 -0.48 -2.93
C PHE A 81 9.06 -1.35 -3.71
N ALA A 82 8.55 -2.16 -4.63
CA ALA A 82 9.37 -2.91 -5.57
C ALA A 82 9.99 -2.02 -6.66
N LEU A 83 9.26 -0.97 -7.09
CA LEU A 83 9.72 0.06 -8.02
C LEU A 83 9.18 1.42 -7.61
N LYS A 84 10.04 2.44 -7.59
CA LYS A 84 9.63 3.83 -7.35
C LYS A 84 10.46 4.75 -8.23
N THR A 85 9.85 5.22 -9.30
CA THR A 85 10.41 6.19 -10.24
C THR A 85 9.44 7.37 -10.40
N ASP A 86 9.86 8.41 -11.10
CA ASP A 86 8.97 9.54 -11.42
C ASP A 86 7.79 9.12 -12.30
N ARG A 87 7.99 8.11 -13.15
CA ARG A 87 6.99 7.61 -14.10
C ARG A 87 6.13 6.49 -13.56
N HIS A 88 6.75 5.48 -12.96
CA HIS A 88 6.09 4.26 -12.53
C HIS A 88 6.37 3.95 -11.06
N VAL A 89 5.35 3.47 -10.37
CA VAL A 89 5.43 2.94 -9.01
C VAL A 89 4.80 1.56 -8.98
N LEU A 90 5.54 0.59 -8.46
CA LEU A 90 5.03 -0.75 -8.15
C LEU A 90 5.23 -1.01 -6.67
N LEU A 91 4.15 -1.29 -5.97
CA LEU A 91 4.22 -1.66 -4.56
C LEU A 91 3.41 -2.90 -4.25
N SER A 92 3.81 -3.61 -3.21
CA SER A 92 3.18 -4.82 -2.70
C SER A 92 2.62 -4.55 -1.31
N ASP A 93 1.38 -5.00 -1.04
CA ASP A 93 0.82 -4.95 0.30
C ASP A 93 0.11 -6.26 0.62
N TYR A 94 0.33 -6.75 1.82
CA TYR A 94 -0.26 -7.99 2.34
C TYR A 94 -1.76 -7.84 2.64
N ALA A 95 -2.32 -6.64 2.49
CA ALA A 95 -3.71 -6.32 2.72
C ALA A 95 -4.63 -7.36 2.05
N HIS A 96 -5.46 -8.01 2.86
CA HIS A 96 -6.32 -9.11 2.44
C HIS A 96 -7.69 -9.14 3.16
N HIS A 97 -7.96 -8.11 3.96
CA HIS A 97 -9.27 -7.79 4.53
C HIS A 97 -9.78 -6.48 3.92
N PRO A 98 -11.09 -6.27 3.73
CA PRO A 98 -11.62 -5.08 3.06
C PRO A 98 -11.09 -3.77 3.63
N GLU A 99 -11.06 -3.62 4.97
CA GLU A 99 -10.58 -2.39 5.60
C GLU A 99 -9.07 -2.18 5.39
N GLU A 100 -8.25 -3.23 5.43
CA GLU A 100 -6.81 -3.13 5.13
C GLU A 100 -6.59 -2.65 3.69
N ILE A 101 -7.33 -3.21 2.73
CA ILE A 101 -7.29 -2.83 1.31
C ILE A 101 -7.70 -1.36 1.15
N ARG A 102 -8.78 -0.96 1.82
CA ARG A 102 -9.26 0.42 1.81
C ARG A 102 -8.19 1.39 2.29
N GLN A 103 -7.54 1.10 3.43
CA GLN A 103 -6.49 1.94 4.01
C GLN A 103 -5.24 2.00 3.12
N SER A 104 -4.85 0.87 2.52
CA SER A 104 -3.74 0.82 1.56
C SER A 104 -4.01 1.71 0.35
N ILE A 105 -5.20 1.60 -0.26
CA ILE A 105 -5.58 2.41 -1.43
C ILE A 105 -5.62 3.90 -1.07
N LEU A 106 -6.24 4.28 0.05
CA LEU A 106 -6.32 5.67 0.47
C LEU A 106 -4.93 6.26 0.72
N SER A 107 -4.03 5.52 1.37
CA SER A 107 -2.64 5.94 1.59
C SER A 107 -1.89 6.16 0.29
N VAL A 108 -2.04 5.27 -0.69
CA VAL A 108 -1.42 5.43 -2.02
C VAL A 108 -1.97 6.66 -2.73
N ARG A 109 -3.30 6.87 -2.71
CA ARG A 109 -3.92 8.05 -3.33
C ARG A 109 -3.48 9.36 -2.70
N GLU A 110 -3.27 9.38 -1.39
CA GLU A 110 -2.79 10.55 -0.66
C GLU A 110 -1.35 10.90 -1.08
N VAL A 111 -0.47 9.90 -1.07
CA VAL A 111 0.96 10.05 -1.37
C VAL A 111 1.23 10.34 -2.85
N PHE A 112 0.47 9.71 -3.74
CA PHE A 112 0.59 9.86 -5.20
C PHE A 112 -0.60 10.60 -5.80
N ASN A 113 -1.05 11.65 -5.12
CA ASN A 113 -2.19 12.45 -5.56
C ASN A 113 -2.06 12.92 -7.03
N GLY A 114 -3.15 12.79 -7.78
CA GLY A 114 -3.22 13.15 -9.20
C GLY A 114 -2.69 12.08 -10.16
N ARG A 115 -2.13 10.96 -9.67
CA ARG A 115 -1.72 9.82 -10.50
C ARG A 115 -2.84 8.77 -10.59
N LYS A 116 -2.88 8.05 -11.71
CA LYS A 116 -3.79 6.92 -11.90
C LYS A 116 -3.32 5.74 -11.04
N VAL A 117 -4.23 5.23 -10.19
CA VAL A 117 -3.93 4.11 -9.29
C VAL A 117 -4.70 2.87 -9.71
N ALA A 118 -3.96 1.84 -10.08
CA ALA A 118 -4.49 0.51 -10.40
C ALA A 118 -4.07 -0.51 -9.34
N ALA A 119 -4.85 -1.57 -9.16
CA ALA A 119 -4.43 -2.69 -8.34
C ALA A 119 -4.64 -4.05 -9.00
N VAL A 120 -3.69 -4.95 -8.74
CA VAL A 120 -3.89 -6.40 -8.85
C VAL A 120 -4.36 -6.88 -7.50
N PHE A 121 -5.49 -7.57 -7.45
CA PHE A 121 -6.00 -8.17 -6.22
C PHE A 121 -6.25 -9.65 -6.36
N GLN A 122 -5.58 -10.44 -5.50
CA GLN A 122 -5.83 -11.86 -5.33
C GLN A 122 -6.64 -12.08 -4.04
N PRO A 123 -7.94 -12.43 -4.13
CA PRO A 123 -8.70 -12.77 -2.93
C PRO A 123 -8.09 -13.98 -2.23
N HIS A 124 -8.09 -13.96 -0.90
CA HIS A 124 -7.52 -15.01 -0.07
C HIS A 124 -8.63 -15.69 0.73
N LEU A 125 -8.81 -17.02 0.54
CA LEU A 125 -9.82 -17.90 1.10
C LEU A 125 -11.22 -17.76 0.46
N TYR A 126 -11.85 -18.90 0.21
CA TYR A 126 -13.22 -18.95 -0.29
C TYR A 126 -14.22 -18.41 0.74
N THR A 127 -14.05 -18.79 2.02
CA THR A 127 -14.93 -18.34 3.10
C THR A 127 -14.91 -16.81 3.22
N ARG A 128 -13.73 -16.20 3.22
CA ARG A 128 -13.60 -14.74 3.30
C ARG A 128 -14.20 -14.06 2.08
N THR A 129 -13.98 -14.61 0.88
CA THR A 129 -14.56 -14.05 -0.35
C THR A 129 -16.08 -14.12 -0.30
N ARG A 130 -16.67 -15.23 0.13
CA ARG A 130 -18.12 -15.38 0.31
C ARG A 130 -18.69 -14.36 1.30
N ASP A 131 -18.02 -14.17 2.42
CA ASP A 131 -18.53 -13.36 3.53
C ASP A 131 -18.35 -11.85 3.29
N PHE A 132 -17.34 -11.43 2.51
CA PHE A 132 -16.95 -10.03 2.35
C PHE A 132 -16.86 -9.53 0.89
N TYR A 133 -17.43 -10.22 -0.09
CA TYR A 133 -17.28 -9.82 -1.50
C TYR A 133 -17.79 -8.41 -1.80
N LYS A 134 -18.83 -7.94 -1.10
CA LYS A 134 -19.37 -6.58 -1.26
C LYS A 134 -18.43 -5.52 -0.72
N GLU A 135 -17.93 -5.73 0.49
CA GLU A 135 -16.98 -4.84 1.14
C GLU A 135 -15.64 -4.79 0.40
N PHE A 136 -15.21 -5.93 -0.19
CA PHE A 136 -14.09 -5.94 -1.12
C PHE A 136 -14.35 -5.07 -2.34
N ALA A 137 -15.51 -5.22 -2.97
CA ALA A 137 -15.89 -4.45 -4.13
C ALA A 137 -15.98 -2.94 -3.82
N GLU A 138 -16.53 -2.56 -2.66
CA GLU A 138 -16.58 -1.17 -2.19
C GLU A 138 -15.17 -0.59 -2.02
N SER A 139 -14.27 -1.31 -1.35
CA SER A 139 -12.88 -0.87 -1.12
C SER A 139 -12.11 -0.74 -2.42
N LEU A 140 -12.19 -1.74 -3.31
CA LEU A 140 -11.52 -1.75 -4.61
C LEU A 140 -12.10 -0.71 -5.57
N SER A 141 -13.37 -0.34 -5.42
CA SER A 141 -14.00 0.72 -6.23
C SER A 141 -13.46 2.12 -5.96
N LEU A 142 -12.57 2.28 -5.00
CA LEU A 142 -11.77 3.51 -4.81
C LEU A 142 -10.64 3.66 -5.82
N LEU A 143 -10.31 2.62 -6.58
CA LEU A 143 -9.27 2.61 -7.62
C LEU A 143 -9.79 3.14 -8.96
N ASP A 144 -8.85 3.46 -9.85
CA ASP A 144 -9.15 3.78 -11.25
C ASP A 144 -9.27 2.52 -12.09
N GLU A 145 -8.52 1.47 -11.74
CA GLU A 145 -8.53 0.19 -12.43
C GLU A 145 -8.27 -0.97 -11.46
N VAL A 146 -8.98 -2.09 -11.66
CA VAL A 146 -8.81 -3.32 -10.86
C VAL A 146 -8.57 -4.52 -11.76
N ILE A 147 -7.51 -5.26 -11.47
CA ILE A 147 -7.19 -6.56 -12.06
C ILE A 147 -7.42 -7.61 -10.98
N LEU A 148 -8.51 -8.35 -11.07
CA LEU A 148 -8.80 -9.47 -10.19
C LEU A 148 -8.18 -10.75 -10.73
N THR A 149 -7.67 -11.59 -9.83
CA THR A 149 -7.25 -12.95 -10.16
C THR A 149 -8.14 -13.97 -9.46
N GLU A 150 -7.89 -15.25 -9.71
CA GLU A 150 -8.54 -16.34 -9.01
C GLU A 150 -8.26 -16.28 -7.49
N ILE A 151 -9.17 -16.86 -6.70
CA ILE A 151 -9.00 -16.96 -5.24
C ILE A 151 -7.80 -17.84 -4.93
N TYR A 152 -6.93 -17.37 -4.04
CA TYR A 152 -5.92 -18.22 -3.40
C TYR A 152 -6.56 -19.04 -2.27
N PRO A 153 -6.69 -20.37 -2.42
CA PRO A 153 -7.47 -21.19 -1.51
C PRO A 153 -6.79 -21.45 -0.16
N ALA A 154 -5.44 -21.32 -0.10
CA ALA A 154 -4.62 -21.75 1.03
C ALA A 154 -4.91 -23.22 1.43
N ARG A 155 -5.73 -23.43 2.47
CA ARG A 155 -6.09 -24.78 2.96
C ARG A 155 -7.58 -25.10 2.78
N GLU A 156 -8.33 -24.19 2.15
CA GLU A 156 -9.77 -24.39 1.93
C GLU A 156 -10.05 -25.16 0.65
N LEU A 157 -11.11 -25.92 0.68
CA LEU A 157 -11.70 -26.51 -0.53
C LEU A 157 -12.59 -25.47 -1.23
N PRO A 158 -12.75 -25.55 -2.55
CA PRO A 158 -13.68 -24.71 -3.29
C PRO A 158 -15.10 -24.78 -2.71
N ILE A 159 -15.75 -23.62 -2.62
CA ILE A 159 -17.16 -23.51 -2.19
C ILE A 159 -17.99 -23.25 -3.46
N GLU A 160 -19.04 -24.04 -3.66
CA GLU A 160 -19.93 -23.88 -4.80
C GLU A 160 -20.51 -22.46 -4.90
N GLY A 161 -20.45 -21.85 -6.09
CA GLY A 161 -20.91 -20.49 -6.32
C GLY A 161 -19.96 -19.38 -5.80
N VAL A 162 -18.80 -19.72 -5.22
CA VAL A 162 -17.86 -18.74 -4.71
C VAL A 162 -16.62 -18.67 -5.59
N SER A 163 -16.43 -17.52 -6.21
CA SER A 163 -15.24 -17.18 -7.01
C SER A 163 -14.99 -15.66 -6.97
N SER A 164 -13.90 -15.22 -7.56
CA SER A 164 -13.60 -13.79 -7.72
C SER A 164 -14.64 -13.04 -8.55
N GLN A 165 -15.48 -13.77 -9.32
CA GLN A 165 -16.61 -13.21 -10.06
C GLN A 165 -17.60 -12.48 -9.14
N LEU A 166 -17.79 -12.96 -7.89
CA LEU A 166 -18.64 -12.29 -6.90
C LEU A 166 -18.16 -10.85 -6.63
N ILE A 167 -16.86 -10.66 -6.51
CA ILE A 167 -16.29 -9.32 -6.31
C ILE A 167 -16.44 -8.50 -7.60
N TYR A 168 -16.07 -9.09 -8.75
CA TYR A 168 -16.11 -8.45 -10.06
C TYR A 168 -17.49 -7.88 -10.39
N ASP A 169 -18.56 -8.64 -10.15
CA ASP A 169 -19.94 -8.24 -10.45
C ASP A 169 -20.45 -7.10 -9.55
N ASN A 170 -19.83 -6.93 -8.38
CA ASN A 170 -20.18 -5.88 -7.42
C ASN A 170 -19.26 -4.65 -7.49
N LEU A 171 -18.19 -4.67 -8.30
CA LEU A 171 -17.39 -3.48 -8.57
C LEU A 171 -18.21 -2.42 -9.31
N ARG A 172 -17.87 -1.17 -9.07
CA ARG A 172 -18.45 -0.01 -9.74
C ARG A 172 -18.49 -0.20 -11.26
N PRO A 173 -19.63 0.01 -11.95
CA PRO A 173 -19.79 -0.34 -13.35
C PRO A 173 -18.99 0.53 -14.32
N ASP A 174 -18.65 1.76 -13.92
CA ASP A 174 -17.95 2.76 -14.72
C ASP A 174 -16.42 2.69 -14.60
N MET A 175 -15.88 1.81 -13.76
CA MET A 175 -14.43 1.65 -13.61
C MET A 175 -13.84 0.65 -14.60
N GLN A 176 -12.55 0.80 -14.89
CA GLN A 176 -11.80 -0.21 -15.61
C GLN A 176 -11.59 -1.43 -14.72
N LYS A 177 -12.02 -2.61 -15.20
CA LYS A 177 -11.91 -3.84 -14.42
C LYS A 177 -11.73 -5.04 -15.32
N MET A 178 -10.92 -6.00 -14.86
CA MET A 178 -10.75 -7.29 -15.52
C MET A 178 -10.64 -8.42 -14.50
N LEU A 179 -11.03 -9.60 -14.89
CA LEU A 179 -10.87 -10.85 -14.16
C LEU A 179 -10.08 -11.81 -15.04
N ILE A 180 -8.88 -12.17 -14.61
CA ILE A 180 -7.91 -12.95 -15.37
C ILE A 180 -7.30 -14.05 -14.52
N SER A 181 -6.65 -15.02 -15.16
CA SER A 181 -5.71 -15.90 -14.46
C SER A 181 -4.46 -15.09 -14.05
N LYS A 182 -3.90 -15.38 -12.87
CA LYS A 182 -2.65 -14.73 -12.45
C LYS A 182 -1.50 -14.94 -13.43
N ASP A 183 -1.51 -16.03 -14.19
CA ASP A 183 -0.49 -16.31 -15.21
C ASP A 183 -0.54 -15.33 -16.40
N GLU A 184 -1.67 -14.63 -16.59
CA GLU A 184 -1.84 -13.59 -17.61
C GLU A 184 -1.33 -12.22 -17.15
N LEU A 185 -1.05 -12.03 -15.84
CA LEU A 185 -0.62 -10.75 -15.27
C LEU A 185 0.56 -10.11 -16.01
N PRO A 186 1.65 -10.83 -16.35
CA PRO A 186 2.79 -10.22 -17.05
C PRO A 186 2.41 -9.63 -18.41
N GLU A 187 1.52 -10.28 -19.14
CA GLU A 187 1.09 -9.82 -20.45
C GLU A 187 0.12 -8.63 -20.34
N VAL A 188 -0.78 -8.66 -19.36
CA VAL A 188 -1.70 -7.56 -19.08
C VAL A 188 -0.92 -6.32 -18.66
N VAL A 189 0.06 -6.45 -17.75
CA VAL A 189 0.86 -5.32 -17.29
C VAL A 189 1.75 -4.77 -18.40
N ARG A 190 2.28 -5.62 -19.29
CA ARG A 190 3.06 -5.19 -20.47
C ARG A 190 2.26 -4.35 -21.44
N LYS A 191 0.98 -4.66 -21.62
CA LYS A 191 0.07 -3.94 -22.53
C LYS A 191 -0.54 -2.69 -21.90
N GLY A 192 -0.56 -2.64 -20.57
CA GLY A 192 -1.13 -1.53 -19.82
C GLY A 192 -0.15 -0.36 -19.68
N ASN A 193 -0.66 0.75 -19.20
CA ASN A 193 0.14 1.92 -18.82
C ASN A 193 -0.27 2.32 -17.40
N TYR A 194 0.54 1.95 -16.42
CA TYR A 194 0.25 2.12 -15.01
C TYR A 194 1.17 3.14 -14.37
N ASP A 195 0.62 4.24 -13.89
CA ASP A 195 1.39 5.22 -13.11
C ASP A 195 1.75 4.63 -11.74
N VAL A 196 0.73 4.07 -11.06
CA VAL A 196 0.88 3.39 -9.77
C VAL A 196 0.15 2.07 -9.82
N LEU A 197 0.85 0.96 -9.62
CA LEU A 197 0.30 -0.39 -9.55
C LEU A 197 0.54 -0.97 -8.16
N ILE A 198 -0.55 -1.35 -7.48
CA ILE A 198 -0.51 -2.01 -6.18
C ILE A 198 -0.80 -3.51 -6.37
N VAL A 199 0.01 -4.37 -5.80
CA VAL A 199 -0.28 -5.81 -5.73
C VAL A 199 -0.77 -6.13 -4.33
N LEU A 200 -2.05 -6.47 -4.21
CA LEU A 200 -2.78 -6.70 -2.96
C LEU A 200 -3.07 -8.19 -2.76
N GLY A 201 -2.83 -8.67 -1.56
CA GLY A 201 -3.23 -10.02 -1.15
C GLY A 201 -2.17 -10.79 -0.36
N ALA A 202 -2.65 -11.79 0.37
CA ALA A 202 -1.84 -12.68 1.21
C ALA A 202 -1.40 -13.97 0.50
N GLY A 203 -1.80 -14.15 -0.77
CA GLY A 203 -1.54 -15.34 -1.58
C GLY A 203 -0.19 -15.30 -2.30
N ASP A 204 -0.14 -16.04 -3.40
CA ASP A 204 1.06 -16.25 -4.22
C ASP A 204 1.23 -15.24 -5.37
N VAL A 205 0.31 -14.32 -5.53
CA VAL A 205 0.40 -13.23 -6.52
C VAL A 205 1.66 -12.37 -6.33
N VAL A 206 2.18 -12.30 -5.12
CA VAL A 206 3.44 -11.60 -4.80
C VAL A 206 4.64 -12.17 -5.57
N ASN A 207 4.60 -13.43 -5.97
CA ASN A 207 5.68 -14.07 -6.74
C ASN A 207 5.87 -13.46 -8.13
N TYR A 208 4.87 -12.72 -8.64
CA TYR A 208 4.96 -12.01 -9.91
C TYR A 208 5.67 -10.66 -9.81
N ILE A 209 5.85 -10.09 -8.61
CA ILE A 209 6.47 -8.78 -8.39
C ILE A 209 7.79 -8.60 -9.13
N PRO A 210 8.76 -9.54 -9.10
CA PRO A 210 10.04 -9.35 -9.81
C PRO A 210 9.85 -9.20 -11.33
N GLN A 211 8.93 -9.98 -11.91
CA GLN A 211 8.63 -9.93 -13.35
C GLN A 211 7.87 -8.65 -13.73
N LEU A 212 6.88 -8.24 -12.92
CA LEU A 212 6.13 -7.00 -13.12
C LEU A 212 7.05 -5.77 -13.02
N LYS A 213 8.01 -5.79 -12.07
CA LYS A 213 9.03 -4.75 -11.95
C LYS A 213 9.82 -4.60 -13.25
N GLN A 214 10.36 -5.69 -13.79
CA GLN A 214 11.13 -5.66 -15.04
C GLN A 214 10.32 -5.10 -16.22
N ILE A 215 9.04 -5.45 -16.30
CA ILE A 215 8.14 -4.94 -17.35
C ILE A 215 7.95 -3.44 -17.20
N MET A 216 7.66 -2.96 -16.00
CA MET A 216 7.41 -1.54 -15.74
C MET A 216 8.67 -0.66 -15.82
N GLU A 217 9.87 -1.23 -15.60
CA GLU A 217 11.14 -0.53 -15.81
C GLU A 217 11.46 -0.30 -17.30
N GLN A 218 10.85 -1.07 -18.21
CA GLN A 218 11.08 -1.02 -19.66
C GLN A 218 10.01 -0.22 -20.42
N SER A 219 8.97 0.28 -19.71
CA SER A 219 7.80 0.98 -20.31
C SER A 219 7.96 2.50 -20.40
#